data_7e5a4835f0dc464a6592805e13d573f9
#
_entry.id   7e5a4835f0dc464a6592805e13d573f9
#
_cell.length_a   1.000
_cell.length_b   1.000
_cell.length_c   1.000
_cell.angle_alpha   90.00
_cell.angle_beta   90.00
_cell.angle_gamma   90.00
#
_symmetry.space_group_name_H-M   'P 1'
#
loop_
_entity.id
_entity.type
_entity.pdbx_description
1 polymer ?
#
loop_
_entity_poly.entity_id
_entity_poly.type
_entity_poly.pdbx_seq_one_letter_code
_entity_poly.pdbx_strand_id
1 'polypeptide(L)'
;LKTAVLLFILLLPCAAPAAESFLEPPRWSLEVKGGMFKPALENWSQNFGDSGMREFAAAFGYKFLQQVELGAGAGLMKSKGQVFNQFHGAPAGDVTYELYPVNIFVMLRGVAVDGQWVVPYVGGGWTRMYYREIFQDGETARGFADGYHVRGGLQISLDGLDQAAANRMFIDYHVYHTFFIIEVESRRVIERSTSINLGGKAYHAGLLFEF
;
A
#
# COMPACT_ATOMS: atom_id res chain seq x y z
N LEU A 1 -2.90 -19.14 -16.38
CA LEU A 1 -3.29 -17.78 -15.92
C LEU A 1 -4.79 -17.50 -16.07
N LYS A 2 -5.49 -18.11 -17.03
CA LYS A 2 -6.93 -17.92 -17.26
C LYS A 2 -7.84 -18.63 -16.24
N THR A 3 -7.36 -19.68 -15.58
CA THR A 3 -8.14 -20.49 -14.63
C THR A 3 -8.19 -19.91 -13.22
N ALA A 4 -7.19 -19.11 -12.81
CA ALA A 4 -7.15 -18.51 -11.48
C ALA A 4 -8.13 -17.34 -11.30
N VAL A 5 -8.46 -16.62 -12.37
CA VAL A 5 -9.41 -15.49 -12.34
C VAL A 5 -10.85 -15.96 -12.16
N LEU A 6 -11.18 -17.14 -12.69
CA LEU A 6 -12.55 -17.69 -12.60
C LEU A 6 -12.91 -18.18 -11.19
N LEU A 7 -11.93 -18.60 -10.40
CA LEU A 7 -12.16 -19.09 -9.03
C LEU A 7 -12.46 -17.96 -8.04
N PHE A 8 -12.00 -16.74 -8.31
CA PHE A 8 -12.21 -15.58 -7.43
C PHE A 8 -13.64 -15.01 -7.55
N ILE A 9 -14.28 -15.16 -8.72
CA ILE A 9 -15.65 -14.67 -8.97
C ILE A 9 -16.71 -15.58 -8.30
N LEU A 10 -16.40 -16.86 -8.09
CA LEU A 10 -17.30 -17.83 -7.45
C LEU A 10 -17.36 -17.73 -5.91
N LEU A 11 -16.48 -16.95 -5.29
CA LEU A 11 -16.44 -16.72 -3.84
C LEU A 11 -17.09 -15.40 -3.40
N LEU A 12 -17.81 -14.70 -4.28
CA LEU A 12 -18.66 -13.60 -3.84
C LEU A 12 -19.86 -14.19 -3.09
N PRO A 13 -19.92 -14.12 -1.75
CA PRO A 13 -21.08 -14.60 -1.04
C PRO A 13 -22.29 -13.75 -1.45
N CYS A 14 -23.38 -14.42 -1.80
CA CYS A 14 -24.68 -13.81 -1.96
C CYS A 14 -24.99 -13.09 -0.65
N ALA A 15 -25.04 -11.76 -0.66
CA ALA A 15 -25.30 -10.95 0.52
C ALA A 15 -26.67 -11.33 1.10
N ALA A 16 -26.66 -12.10 2.18
CA ALA A 16 -27.85 -12.20 3.03
C ALA A 16 -28.05 -10.81 3.69
N PRO A 17 -29.28 -10.29 3.81
CA PRO A 17 -29.52 -9.04 4.53
C PRO A 17 -29.04 -9.22 5.97
N ALA A 18 -28.04 -8.44 6.36
CA ALA A 18 -27.58 -8.39 7.75
C ALA A 18 -28.72 -7.87 8.63
N ALA A 19 -28.87 -8.48 9.79
CA ALA A 19 -29.75 -7.96 10.82
C ALA A 19 -29.34 -6.51 11.15
N GLU A 20 -30.31 -5.58 11.18
CA GLU A 20 -30.08 -4.17 11.48
C GLU A 20 -29.36 -4.04 12.84
N SER A 21 -28.09 -3.70 12.82
CA SER A 21 -27.41 -3.22 14.02
C SER A 21 -27.88 -1.79 14.27
N PHE A 22 -28.26 -1.46 15.48
CA PHE A 22 -28.70 -0.11 15.89
C PHE A 22 -27.59 0.96 15.77
N LEU A 23 -26.36 0.58 15.46
CA LEU A 23 -25.23 1.49 15.22
C LEU A 23 -24.98 1.58 13.72
N GLU A 24 -24.82 2.79 13.20
CA GLU A 24 -24.39 2.98 11.82
C GLU A 24 -23.02 2.31 11.62
N PRO A 25 -22.83 1.55 10.54
CA PRO A 25 -21.56 0.92 10.26
C PRO A 25 -20.47 1.98 10.04
N PRO A 26 -19.23 1.74 10.52
CA PRO A 26 -18.13 2.69 10.34
C PRO A 26 -17.90 2.96 8.86
N ARG A 27 -17.75 4.24 8.50
CA ARG A 27 -17.61 4.68 7.10
C ARG A 27 -16.21 5.15 6.75
N TRP A 28 -15.42 5.50 7.75
CA TRP A 28 -14.07 6.00 7.52
C TRP A 28 -13.03 4.95 7.91
N SER A 29 -11.93 4.95 7.20
CA SER A 29 -10.78 4.09 7.49
C SER A 29 -9.50 4.90 7.50
N LEU A 30 -8.60 4.56 8.42
CA LEU A 30 -7.22 5.04 8.47
C LEU A 30 -6.29 3.84 8.46
N GLU A 31 -5.42 3.77 7.47
CA GLU A 31 -4.43 2.74 7.31
C GLU A 31 -3.02 3.31 7.54
N VAL A 32 -2.21 2.65 8.37
CA VAL A 32 -0.79 2.97 8.57
C VAL A 32 0.01 1.69 8.40
N LYS A 33 0.96 1.68 7.49
CA LYS A 33 1.73 0.49 7.15
C LYS A 33 3.21 0.77 6.92
N GLY A 34 4.01 -0.25 7.19
CA GLY A 34 5.43 -0.30 6.86
C GLY A 34 5.73 -1.53 6.01
N GLY A 35 6.80 -1.46 5.24
CA GLY A 35 7.13 -2.58 4.38
C GLY A 35 8.42 -2.43 3.60
N MET A 36 8.54 -3.29 2.60
CA MET A 36 9.67 -3.34 1.69
C MET A 36 9.19 -3.19 0.25
N PHE A 37 9.72 -2.21 -0.45
CA PHE A 37 9.50 -1.99 -1.87
C PHE A 37 10.69 -2.48 -2.68
N LYS A 38 10.44 -3.29 -3.70
CA LYS A 38 11.44 -3.77 -4.67
C LYS A 38 11.20 -3.06 -6.00
N PRO A 39 12.04 -2.06 -6.36
CA PRO A 39 11.93 -1.36 -7.62
C PRO A 39 12.10 -2.30 -8.81
N ALA A 40 11.40 -2.01 -9.91
CA ALA A 40 11.54 -2.71 -11.18
C ALA A 40 12.58 -2.05 -12.10
N LEU A 41 13.48 -1.23 -11.54
CA LEU A 41 14.56 -0.57 -12.28
C LEU A 41 15.61 -1.60 -12.72
N GLU A 42 15.99 -1.50 -13.98
CA GLU A 42 17.11 -2.26 -14.53
C GLU A 42 18.38 -2.14 -13.74
N ASN A 43 19.28 -2.39 -13.39
CA ASN A 43 20.49 -2.08 -12.61
C ASN A 43 20.27 -1.68 -11.14
N TRP A 44 19.04 -1.87 -10.58
CA TRP A 44 18.82 -1.56 -9.16
C TRP A 44 19.78 -2.33 -8.25
N SER A 45 19.89 -3.64 -8.46
CA SER A 45 20.75 -4.51 -7.65
C SER A 45 22.25 -4.17 -7.76
N GLN A 46 22.68 -3.61 -8.88
CA GLN A 46 24.09 -3.19 -9.07
C GLN A 46 24.42 -1.94 -8.24
N ASN A 47 23.48 -0.98 -8.16
CA ASN A 47 23.73 0.31 -7.52
C ASN A 47 23.30 0.35 -6.04
N PHE A 48 22.29 -0.44 -5.66
CA PHE A 48 21.67 -0.40 -4.33
C PHE A 48 21.66 -1.77 -3.62
N GLY A 49 22.18 -2.82 -4.26
CA GLY A 49 22.16 -4.18 -3.75
C GLY A 49 20.78 -4.85 -3.91
N ASP A 50 20.69 -6.11 -3.50
CA ASP A 50 19.46 -6.91 -3.61
C ASP A 50 18.38 -6.52 -2.59
N SER A 51 18.71 -5.70 -1.60
CA SER A 51 17.76 -5.21 -0.61
C SER A 51 16.84 -4.16 -1.23
N GLY A 52 15.52 -4.34 -1.07
CA GLY A 52 14.54 -3.31 -1.45
C GLY A 52 14.65 -2.06 -0.58
N MET A 53 13.85 -1.05 -0.92
CA MET A 53 13.68 0.17 -0.12
C MET A 53 12.69 -0.08 1.01
N ARG A 54 12.96 0.48 2.20
CA ARG A 54 11.95 0.54 3.26
C ARG A 54 10.89 1.56 2.88
N GLU A 55 9.64 1.17 3.01
CA GLU A 55 8.49 2.02 2.74
C GLU A 55 7.65 2.20 4.00
N PHE A 56 7.24 3.45 4.25
CA PHE A 56 6.22 3.81 5.21
C PHE A 56 5.10 4.51 4.47
N ALA A 57 3.85 4.11 4.70
CA ALA A 57 2.70 4.66 4.03
C ALA A 57 1.52 4.81 4.97
N ALA A 58 0.67 5.80 4.67
CA ALA A 58 -0.62 5.97 5.30
C ALA A 58 -1.69 6.20 4.22
N ALA A 59 -2.91 5.75 4.50
CA ALA A 59 -4.04 5.97 3.63
C ALA A 59 -5.28 6.26 4.45
N PHE A 60 -6.19 7.05 3.85
CA PHE A 60 -7.48 7.39 4.40
C PHE A 60 -8.55 7.01 3.36
N GLY A 61 -9.62 6.35 3.83
CA GLY A 61 -10.67 5.84 2.97
C GLY A 61 -12.06 6.16 3.46
N TYR A 62 -13.01 6.14 2.52
CA TYR A 62 -14.43 6.24 2.78
C TYR A 62 -15.15 5.02 2.20
N LYS A 63 -15.90 4.32 3.03
CA LYS A 63 -16.70 3.16 2.66
C LYS A 63 -18.10 3.60 2.23
N PHE A 64 -18.41 3.45 0.96
CA PHE A 64 -19.77 3.64 0.44
C PHE A 64 -20.67 2.48 0.82
N LEU A 65 -20.11 1.28 0.81
CA LEU A 65 -20.67 0.02 1.26
C LEU A 65 -19.62 -0.66 2.13
N GLN A 66 -20.01 -1.62 2.95
CA GLN A 66 -19.05 -2.42 3.74
C GLN A 66 -17.99 -3.09 2.84
N GLN A 67 -18.35 -3.38 1.59
CA GLN A 67 -17.51 -4.05 0.61
C GLN A 67 -16.74 -3.10 -0.30
N VAL A 68 -17.13 -1.81 -0.39
CA VAL A 68 -16.55 -0.86 -1.38
C VAL A 68 -16.03 0.38 -0.70
N GLU A 69 -14.74 0.63 -0.86
CA GLU A 69 -14.05 1.78 -0.28
C GLU A 69 -13.34 2.59 -1.37
N LEU A 70 -13.44 3.91 -1.29
CA LEU A 70 -12.62 4.86 -2.06
C LEU A 70 -11.63 5.51 -1.10
N GLY A 71 -10.36 5.56 -1.48
CA GLY A 71 -9.35 6.14 -0.61
C GLY A 71 -8.24 6.86 -1.35
N ALA A 72 -7.46 7.58 -0.57
CA ALA A 72 -6.24 8.22 -0.98
C ALA A 72 -5.13 7.92 0.04
N GLY A 73 -3.91 7.83 -0.43
CA GLY A 73 -2.77 7.54 0.42
C GLY A 73 -1.49 8.19 -0.06
N ALA A 74 -0.52 8.25 0.83
CA ALA A 74 0.82 8.71 0.54
C ALA A 74 1.84 7.84 1.27
N GLY A 75 3.05 7.77 0.72
CA GLY A 75 4.15 7.03 1.32
C GLY A 75 5.48 7.75 1.16
N LEU A 76 6.46 7.21 1.83
CA LEU A 76 7.84 7.64 1.71
C LEU A 76 8.75 6.41 1.66
N MET A 77 9.73 6.46 0.78
CA MET A 77 10.77 5.45 0.64
C MET A 77 12.12 6.14 0.51
N LYS A 78 13.14 5.53 1.12
CA LYS A 78 14.50 6.05 1.06
C LYS A 78 15.50 4.91 0.94
N SER A 79 16.45 5.07 0.04
CA SER A 79 17.62 4.18 -0.08
C SER A 79 18.88 4.98 -0.28
N LYS A 80 19.98 4.43 0.18
CA LYS A 80 21.32 4.93 -0.08
C LYS A 80 22.07 3.91 -0.90
N GLY A 81 22.74 4.36 -1.94
CA GLY A 81 23.51 3.52 -2.84
C GLY A 81 24.75 4.23 -3.33
N GLN A 82 25.50 3.55 -4.19
CA GLN A 82 26.68 4.09 -4.84
C GLN A 82 26.47 4.07 -6.34
N VAL A 83 26.77 5.17 -6.99
CA VAL A 83 26.81 5.23 -8.46
C VAL A 83 28.16 4.69 -8.92
N PHE A 84 28.14 3.70 -9.82
CA PHE A 84 29.37 3.18 -10.43
C PHE A 84 29.62 3.87 -11.75
N ASN A 85 30.86 4.30 -11.98
CA ASN A 85 31.28 4.79 -13.28
C ASN A 85 31.32 3.62 -14.25
N GLN A 86 30.46 3.65 -15.27
CA GLN A 86 30.32 2.58 -16.26
C GLN A 86 31.63 2.28 -17.04
N PHE A 87 32.56 3.23 -17.07
CA PHE A 87 33.82 3.07 -17.81
C PHE A 87 34.96 2.45 -16.98
N HIS A 88 34.90 2.54 -15.65
CA HIS A 88 36.05 2.14 -14.81
C HIS A 88 35.67 1.21 -13.66
N GLY A 89 34.38 0.90 -13.46
CA GLY A 89 33.91 0.06 -12.34
C GLY A 89 34.19 0.64 -10.94
N ALA A 90 34.69 1.88 -10.86
CA ALA A 90 34.98 2.56 -9.60
C ALA A 90 33.72 3.30 -9.09
N PRO A 91 33.49 3.35 -7.77
CA PRO A 91 32.41 4.15 -7.20
C PRO A 91 32.59 5.61 -7.57
N ALA A 92 31.55 6.19 -8.19
CA ALA A 92 31.56 7.60 -8.62
C ALA A 92 31.03 8.54 -7.52
N GLY A 93 30.54 8.00 -6.39
CA GLY A 93 30.03 8.75 -5.24
C GLY A 93 28.79 8.13 -4.64
N ASP A 94 28.44 8.59 -3.44
CA ASP A 94 27.21 8.20 -2.75
C ASP A 94 26.00 8.91 -3.37
N VAL A 95 24.90 8.22 -3.52
CA VAL A 95 23.60 8.75 -3.93
C VAL A 95 22.53 8.38 -2.94
N THR A 96 21.70 9.35 -2.57
CA THR A 96 20.46 9.09 -1.82
C THR A 96 19.28 9.19 -2.76
N TYR A 97 18.50 8.12 -2.82
CA TYR A 97 17.30 8.03 -3.64
C TYR A 97 16.06 8.02 -2.76
N GLU A 98 15.16 8.96 -3.01
CA GLU A 98 13.92 9.13 -2.26
C GLU A 98 12.74 9.04 -3.22
N LEU A 99 11.69 8.29 -2.83
CA LEU A 99 10.43 8.15 -3.56
C LEU A 99 9.27 8.49 -2.66
N TYR A 100 8.30 9.24 -3.20
CA TYR A 100 7.10 9.66 -2.51
C TYR A 100 5.88 9.31 -3.37
N PRO A 101 5.30 8.09 -3.22
CA PRO A 101 4.06 7.74 -3.91
C PRO A 101 2.87 8.48 -3.31
N VAL A 102 2.00 8.98 -4.16
CA VAL A 102 0.66 9.48 -3.82
C VAL A 102 -0.35 8.66 -4.62
N ASN A 103 -1.35 8.11 -3.96
CA ASN A 103 -2.28 7.14 -4.52
C ASN A 103 -3.72 7.60 -4.35
N ILE A 104 -4.57 7.31 -5.35
CA ILE A 104 -6.02 7.29 -5.23
C ILE A 104 -6.47 5.89 -5.65
N PHE A 105 -7.34 5.25 -4.86
CA PHE A 105 -7.70 3.85 -5.09
C PHE A 105 -9.16 3.55 -4.79
N VAL A 106 -9.65 2.51 -5.42
CA VAL A 106 -10.88 1.80 -5.03
C VAL A 106 -10.48 0.45 -4.49
N MET A 107 -11.09 0.04 -3.38
CA MET A 107 -10.86 -1.24 -2.73
C MET A 107 -12.17 -2.01 -2.59
N LEU A 108 -12.11 -3.30 -2.92
CA LEU A 108 -13.17 -4.27 -2.72
C LEU A 108 -12.78 -5.20 -1.58
N ARG A 109 -13.65 -5.32 -0.60
CA ARG A 109 -13.46 -6.11 0.63
C ARG A 109 -14.42 -7.29 0.64
N GLY A 110 -13.91 -8.46 0.99
CA GLY A 110 -14.70 -9.69 1.10
C GLY A 110 -15.38 -9.81 2.46
N VAL A 111 -16.23 -8.83 2.81
CA VAL A 111 -17.03 -8.86 4.05
C VAL A 111 -18.31 -9.62 3.77
N ALA A 112 -18.49 -10.78 4.43
CA ALA A 112 -19.66 -11.64 4.31
C ALA A 112 -20.59 -11.55 5.52
N VAL A 113 -20.03 -11.31 6.72
CA VAL A 113 -20.77 -11.22 7.98
C VAL A 113 -20.12 -10.16 8.87
N ASP A 114 -20.93 -9.55 9.74
CA ASP A 114 -20.42 -8.62 10.75
C ASP A 114 -19.48 -9.34 11.72
N GLY A 115 -18.40 -8.68 12.14
CA GLY A 115 -17.41 -9.26 13.04
C GLY A 115 -16.53 -10.36 12.39
N GLN A 116 -16.46 -10.40 11.07
CA GLN A 116 -15.59 -11.35 10.36
C GLN A 116 -14.12 -11.20 10.79
N TRP A 117 -13.50 -12.28 11.18
CA TRP A 117 -12.11 -12.29 11.70
C TRP A 117 -11.07 -12.01 10.65
N VAL A 118 -11.27 -12.49 9.42
CA VAL A 118 -10.33 -12.34 8.30
C VAL A 118 -11.10 -11.81 7.09
N VAL A 119 -10.76 -10.62 6.66
CA VAL A 119 -11.38 -9.95 5.50
C VAL A 119 -10.36 -9.88 4.38
N PRO A 120 -10.49 -10.69 3.31
CA PRO A 120 -9.67 -10.54 2.12
C PRO A 120 -10.08 -9.27 1.38
N TYR A 121 -9.10 -8.63 0.74
CA TYR A 121 -9.38 -7.47 -0.09
C TYR A 121 -8.51 -7.41 -1.33
N VAL A 122 -9.00 -6.70 -2.33
CA VAL A 122 -8.27 -6.34 -3.53
C VAL A 122 -8.62 -4.91 -3.91
N GLY A 123 -7.67 -4.18 -4.38
CA GLY A 123 -7.89 -2.80 -4.81
C GLY A 123 -6.91 -2.37 -5.88
N GLY A 124 -7.13 -1.19 -6.40
CA GLY A 124 -6.25 -0.60 -7.37
C GLY A 124 -6.64 0.82 -7.70
N GLY A 125 -5.74 1.52 -8.35
CA GLY A 125 -6.00 2.91 -8.68
C GLY A 125 -4.83 3.58 -9.39
N TRP A 126 -4.87 4.88 -9.38
CA TRP A 126 -3.83 5.72 -9.94
C TRP A 126 -2.77 6.04 -8.91
N THR A 127 -1.51 6.11 -9.37
CA THR A 127 -0.34 6.46 -8.55
C THR A 127 0.46 7.55 -9.25
N ARG A 128 0.79 8.60 -8.54
CA ARG A 128 1.86 9.53 -8.89
C ARG A 128 3.03 9.31 -7.95
N MET A 129 4.20 9.09 -8.52
CA MET A 129 5.43 8.88 -7.77
C MET A 129 6.36 10.05 -8.01
N TYR A 130 6.63 10.82 -6.96
CA TYR A 130 7.65 11.84 -6.97
C TYR A 130 8.98 11.19 -6.60
N TYR A 131 10.05 11.56 -7.29
CA TYR A 131 11.39 11.09 -6.98
C TYR A 131 12.35 12.25 -6.76
N ARG A 132 13.35 11.99 -5.92
CA ARG A 132 14.45 12.90 -5.63
C ARG A 132 15.74 12.09 -5.49
N GLU A 133 16.74 12.47 -6.26
CA GLU A 133 18.10 11.97 -6.18
C GLU A 133 19.00 13.05 -5.65
N ILE A 134 19.78 12.73 -4.63
CA ILE A 134 20.73 13.67 -3.98
C ILE A 134 22.10 13.05 -4.15
N PHE A 135 22.94 13.71 -4.91
CA PHE A 135 24.32 13.30 -5.18
C PHE A 135 25.27 13.86 -4.11
N GLN A 136 26.45 13.26 -4.00
CA GLN A 136 27.45 13.61 -2.98
C GLN A 136 27.98 15.06 -3.12
N ASP A 137 28.01 15.61 -4.34
CA ASP A 137 28.39 16.99 -4.64
C ASP A 137 27.31 18.03 -4.28
N GLY A 138 26.16 17.57 -3.80
CA GLY A 138 25.01 18.40 -3.44
C GLY A 138 24.06 18.69 -4.61
N GLU A 139 24.36 18.22 -5.80
CA GLU A 139 23.41 18.28 -6.91
C GLU A 139 22.15 17.46 -6.61
N THR A 140 21.01 17.92 -7.10
CA THR A 140 19.72 17.27 -6.86
C THR A 140 18.94 17.16 -8.16
N ALA A 141 18.60 15.94 -8.56
CA ALA A 141 17.64 15.68 -9.60
C ALA A 141 16.26 15.34 -8.96
N ARG A 142 15.18 15.82 -9.56
CA ARG A 142 13.81 15.58 -9.08
C ARG A 142 12.82 15.56 -10.24
N GLY A 143 11.78 14.79 -10.08
CA GLY A 143 10.71 14.71 -11.06
C GLY A 143 9.53 13.91 -10.53
N PHE A 144 8.62 13.56 -11.41
CA PHE A 144 7.50 12.69 -11.10
C PHE A 144 7.15 11.79 -12.27
N ALA A 145 6.51 10.69 -11.97
CA ALA A 145 5.95 9.78 -12.96
C ALA A 145 4.54 9.36 -12.56
N ASP A 146 3.70 9.10 -13.54
CA ASP A 146 2.32 8.67 -13.36
C ASP A 146 2.15 7.21 -13.76
N GLY A 147 1.22 6.54 -13.10
CA GLY A 147 0.94 5.16 -13.38
C GLY A 147 -0.26 4.62 -12.63
N TYR A 148 -0.27 3.33 -12.41
CA TYR A 148 -1.31 2.64 -11.68
C TYR A 148 -0.70 1.63 -10.71
N HIS A 149 -1.49 1.26 -9.72
CA HIS A 149 -1.16 0.19 -8.80
C HIS A 149 -2.34 -0.78 -8.66
N VAL A 150 -2.01 -2.00 -8.28
CA VAL A 150 -2.94 -3.02 -7.83
C VAL A 150 -2.41 -3.56 -6.52
N ARG A 151 -3.29 -3.67 -5.52
CA ARG A 151 -2.96 -4.20 -4.20
C ARG A 151 -3.95 -5.28 -3.78
N GLY A 152 -3.52 -6.18 -2.93
CA GLY A 152 -4.39 -7.19 -2.35
C GLY A 152 -3.78 -7.78 -1.10
N GLY A 153 -4.63 -8.20 -0.18
CA GLY A 153 -4.17 -8.65 1.12
C GLY A 153 -5.28 -9.21 2.00
N LEU A 154 -4.95 -9.30 3.27
CA LEU A 154 -5.83 -9.76 4.33
C LEU A 154 -5.86 -8.71 5.44
N GLN A 155 -7.05 -8.46 5.97
CA GLN A 155 -7.29 -7.70 7.20
C GLN A 155 -7.70 -8.72 8.27
N ILE A 156 -6.99 -8.75 9.38
CA ILE A 156 -7.20 -9.69 10.48
C ILE A 156 -7.69 -8.86 11.68
N SER A 157 -8.93 -9.10 12.13
CA SER A 157 -9.53 -8.36 13.25
C SER A 157 -8.74 -8.58 14.53
N LEU A 158 -8.41 -7.50 15.21
CA LEU A 158 -7.77 -7.51 16.53
C LEU A 158 -8.78 -7.39 17.67
N ASP A 159 -10.02 -7.02 17.41
CA ASP A 159 -11.05 -6.76 18.42
C ASP A 159 -11.36 -8.01 19.26
N GLY A 160 -11.30 -9.19 18.62
CA GLY A 160 -11.51 -10.46 19.30
C GLY A 160 -10.34 -10.92 20.18
N LEU A 161 -9.14 -10.34 20.03
CA LEU A 161 -7.97 -10.70 20.85
C LEU A 161 -8.01 -10.03 22.22
N ASP A 162 -8.49 -8.78 22.28
CA ASP A 162 -8.67 -8.01 23.53
C ASP A 162 -9.91 -7.13 23.44
N GLN A 163 -11.03 -7.69 23.86
CA GLN A 163 -12.33 -6.97 23.88
C GLN A 163 -12.31 -5.76 24.80
N ALA A 164 -11.52 -5.77 25.89
CA ALA A 164 -11.43 -4.64 26.79
C ALA A 164 -10.70 -3.47 26.12
N ALA A 165 -9.64 -3.73 25.37
CA ALA A 165 -8.95 -2.73 24.57
C ALA A 165 -9.86 -2.22 23.45
N ALA A 166 -10.55 -3.08 22.71
CA ALA A 166 -11.48 -2.70 21.66
C ALA A 166 -12.59 -1.77 22.17
N ASN A 167 -13.20 -2.10 23.32
CA ASN A 167 -14.21 -1.25 23.96
C ASN A 167 -13.66 0.13 24.37
N ARG A 168 -12.43 0.21 24.86
CA ARG A 168 -11.79 1.50 25.17
C ARG A 168 -11.54 2.31 23.91
N MET A 169 -11.04 1.68 22.85
CA MET A 169 -10.84 2.33 21.55
C MET A 169 -12.15 2.91 21.01
N PHE A 170 -13.25 2.19 21.17
CA PHE A 170 -14.57 2.69 20.78
C PHE A 170 -15.03 3.86 21.66
N ILE A 171 -14.96 3.75 23.00
CA ILE A 171 -15.45 4.78 23.93
C ILE A 171 -14.63 6.05 23.84
N ASP A 172 -13.29 5.93 23.81
CA ASP A 172 -12.39 7.08 23.93
C ASP A 172 -12.10 7.73 22.56
N TYR A 173 -12.07 6.93 21.47
CA TYR A 173 -11.61 7.39 20.14
C TYR A 173 -12.60 7.15 19.01
N HIS A 174 -13.76 6.54 19.27
CA HIS A 174 -14.77 6.17 18.26
C HIS A 174 -14.21 5.24 17.18
N VAL A 175 -13.22 4.42 17.52
CA VAL A 175 -12.71 3.37 16.66
C VAL A 175 -13.55 2.12 16.83
N TYR A 176 -14.33 1.77 15.80
CA TYR A 176 -15.23 0.62 15.80
C TYR A 176 -14.49 -0.70 15.66
N HIS A 177 -13.51 -0.72 14.75
CA HIS A 177 -12.73 -1.91 14.45
C HIS A 177 -11.25 -1.58 14.23
N THR A 178 -10.40 -2.49 14.70
CA THR A 178 -8.96 -2.43 14.46
C THR A 178 -8.52 -3.73 13.77
N PHE A 179 -7.81 -3.60 12.64
CA PHE A 179 -7.29 -4.74 11.90
C PHE A 179 -5.78 -4.68 11.80
N PHE A 180 -5.15 -5.85 11.88
CA PHE A 180 -3.80 -6.04 11.37
C PHE A 180 -3.89 -6.36 9.88
N ILE A 181 -3.08 -5.69 9.05
CA ILE A 181 -3.09 -5.87 7.60
C ILE A 181 -1.80 -6.49 7.11
N ILE A 182 -1.92 -7.39 6.14
CA ILE A 182 -0.82 -7.93 5.34
C ILE A 182 -1.18 -7.72 3.88
N GLU A 183 -0.29 -7.06 3.13
CA GLU A 183 -0.58 -6.60 1.77
C GLU A 183 0.59 -6.86 0.82
N VAL A 184 0.25 -7.20 -0.42
CA VAL A 184 1.15 -7.16 -1.57
C VAL A 184 0.61 -6.13 -2.55
N GLU A 185 1.48 -5.24 -3.00
CA GLU A 185 1.15 -4.21 -3.97
C GLU A 185 2.09 -4.29 -5.17
N SER A 186 1.55 -4.12 -6.37
CA SER A 186 2.31 -4.01 -7.61
C SER A 186 2.03 -2.65 -8.23
N ARG A 187 3.08 -1.87 -8.48
CA ARG A 187 3.02 -0.53 -9.10
C ARG A 187 3.66 -0.56 -10.46
N ARG A 188 3.02 0.05 -11.45
CA ARG A 188 3.61 0.34 -12.74
C ARG A 188 3.50 1.84 -13.00
N VAL A 189 4.64 2.51 -12.88
CA VAL A 189 4.74 3.98 -12.92
C VAL A 189 5.85 4.33 -13.90
N ILE A 190 5.49 4.93 -15.02
CA ILE A 190 6.41 5.17 -16.14
C ILE A 190 6.62 6.68 -16.29
N GLU A 191 7.88 7.10 -16.23
CA GLU A 191 8.26 8.46 -16.56
C GLU A 191 8.19 8.66 -18.07
N ARG A 192 7.46 9.68 -18.50
CA ARG A 192 7.18 9.90 -19.94
C ARG A 192 8.39 10.33 -20.74
N SER A 193 9.33 11.04 -20.11
CA SER A 193 10.52 11.58 -20.79
C SER A 193 11.60 10.53 -21.06
N THR A 194 11.80 9.60 -20.11
CA THR A 194 12.87 8.61 -20.15
C THR A 194 12.38 7.19 -20.38
N SER A 195 11.06 6.97 -20.36
CA SER A 195 10.42 5.64 -20.37
C SER A 195 10.87 4.70 -19.23
N ILE A 196 11.49 5.24 -18.19
CA ILE A 196 11.93 4.48 -17.02
C ILE A 196 10.73 4.10 -16.16
N ASN A 197 10.65 2.83 -15.77
CA ASN A 197 9.63 2.34 -14.86
C ASN A 197 10.09 2.49 -13.40
N LEU A 198 9.57 3.49 -12.70
CA LEU A 198 9.81 3.72 -11.27
C LEU A 198 8.95 2.81 -10.36
N GLY A 199 8.09 1.99 -10.94
CA GLY A 199 7.25 1.04 -10.23
C GLY A 199 8.03 -0.15 -9.69
N GLY A 200 7.29 -1.12 -9.15
CA GLY A 200 7.87 -2.32 -8.54
C GLY A 200 6.85 -3.09 -7.74
N LYS A 201 7.34 -3.96 -6.86
CA LYS A 201 6.50 -4.74 -5.93
C LYS A 201 6.77 -4.30 -4.50
N ALA A 202 5.72 -4.13 -3.70
CA ALA A 202 5.81 -3.83 -2.29
C ALA A 202 5.12 -4.92 -1.46
N TYR A 203 5.64 -5.15 -0.26
CA TYR A 203 5.12 -6.06 0.75
C TYR A 203 4.98 -5.26 2.03
N HIS A 204 3.75 -5.16 2.53
CA HIS A 204 3.44 -4.32 3.68
C HIS A 204 2.80 -5.13 4.81
N ALA A 205 3.02 -4.65 6.03
CA ALA A 205 2.24 -5.00 7.19
C ALA A 205 1.89 -3.71 7.96
N GLY A 206 0.75 -3.69 8.63
CA GLY A 206 0.32 -2.46 9.29
C GLY A 206 -0.96 -2.62 10.09
N LEU A 207 -1.55 -1.49 10.43
CA LEU A 207 -2.81 -1.39 11.14
C LEU A 207 -3.82 -0.58 10.31
N LEU A 208 -5.07 -0.99 10.41
CA LEU A 208 -6.21 -0.28 9.85
C LEU A 208 -7.22 -0.05 10.97
N PHE A 209 -7.68 1.17 11.07
CA PHE A 209 -8.68 1.62 12.04
C PHE A 209 -9.95 2.04 11.29
N GLU A 210 -11.11 1.64 11.78
CA GLU A 210 -12.42 2.00 11.22
C GLU A 210 -13.20 2.87 12.21
N PHE A 211 -13.74 3.99 11.68
CA PHE A 211 -14.48 5.01 12.42
C PHE A 211 -15.91 5.15 11.90
#